data_29a0653a8bf73c3169102c33dcb48957
#
_entry.id   29a0653a8bf73c3169102c33dcb48957
#
_cell.length_a   1.000
_cell.length_b   1.000
_cell.length_c   1.000
_cell.angle_alpha   90.00
_cell.angle_beta   90.00
_cell.angle_gamma   90.00
#
_symmetry.space_group_name_H-M   'P 1'
#
loop_
_entity.id
_entity.type
_entity.pdbx_description
1 polymer ?
#
loop_
_entity_poly.entity_id
_entity_poly.type
_entity_poly.pdbx_seq_one_letter_code
_entity_poly.pdbx_strand_id
1 'polypeptide(L)'
;MGFFSLTQEIAVDLGTANTIIIHNDKIVVDEPSYVALDSKGKLFAVGEQAKMMHGKEHPGIRTIRPLRDGVIADFNAAELMIRGLIKMVSSKHRWFSPSLRIV
;
A
#
# COMPACT_ATOMS: atom_id res chain seq x y z
N MET A 1 -5.19 -13.73 4.08
CA MET A 1 -5.89 -12.46 4.15
C MET A 1 -5.63 -11.77 5.50
N GLY A 2 -5.11 -10.60 5.46
CA GLY A 2 -4.83 -9.86 6.66
C GLY A 2 -5.78 -8.68 6.81
N PHE A 3 -6.18 -8.41 8.03
CA PHE A 3 -7.03 -7.30 8.34
C PHE A 3 -6.42 -6.55 9.51
N PHE A 4 -6.06 -5.31 9.29
CA PHE A 4 -5.38 -4.51 10.29
C PHE A 4 -6.26 -3.36 10.73
N SER A 5 -6.30 -3.13 12.06
CA SER A 5 -7.01 -1.98 12.61
C SER A 5 -6.02 -0.87 12.89
N LEU A 6 -6.44 0.34 12.57
CA LEU A 6 -5.64 1.54 12.82
C LEU A 6 -6.34 2.38 13.86
N THR A 7 -5.59 3.31 14.47
CA THR A 7 -6.08 4.06 15.63
C THR A 7 -7.23 5.01 15.32
N GLN A 8 -7.50 5.32 14.07
CA GLN A 8 -8.58 6.24 13.70
C GLN A 8 -9.69 5.54 12.97
N GLU A 9 -10.05 4.34 13.45
CA GLU A 9 -11.14 3.56 12.89
C GLU A 9 -10.92 3.28 11.40
N ILE A 10 -9.71 2.95 11.06
CA ILE A 10 -9.33 2.61 9.71
C ILE A 10 -9.02 1.13 9.68
N ALA A 11 -9.52 0.44 8.71
CA ALA A 11 -9.24 -0.96 8.49
C ALA A 11 -8.53 -1.15 7.17
N VAL A 12 -7.55 -2.02 7.15
CA VAL A 12 -6.79 -2.34 5.94
C VAL A 12 -6.95 -3.82 5.67
N ASP A 13 -7.44 -4.12 4.48
CA ASP A 13 -7.58 -5.51 4.01
C ASP A 13 -6.47 -5.75 2.98
N LEU A 14 -5.46 -6.51 3.39
CA LEU A 14 -4.33 -6.83 2.53
C LEU A 14 -4.65 -8.06 1.71
N GLY A 15 -4.84 -7.88 0.42
CA GLY A 15 -5.09 -8.98 -0.49
C GLY A 15 -3.94 -9.19 -1.45
N THR A 16 -3.88 -10.38 -2.04
CA THR A 16 -2.85 -10.69 -3.01
C THR A 16 -2.97 -9.81 -4.24
N ALA A 17 -4.19 -9.60 -4.72
CA ALA A 17 -4.42 -8.79 -5.91
C ALA A 17 -4.60 -7.32 -5.58
N ASN A 18 -5.42 -7.02 -4.57
CA ASN A 18 -5.77 -5.65 -4.22
C ASN A 18 -5.68 -5.42 -2.73
N THR A 19 -5.31 -4.20 -2.37
CA THR A 19 -5.34 -3.73 -0.99
C THR A 19 -6.48 -2.73 -0.86
N ILE A 20 -7.32 -2.93 0.15
CA ILE A 20 -8.50 -2.10 0.36
C ILE A 20 -8.36 -1.42 1.71
N ILE A 21 -8.61 -0.12 1.74
CA ILE A 21 -8.61 0.64 2.99
C ILE A 21 -10.01 1.20 3.19
N ILE A 22 -10.52 0.99 4.40
CA ILE A 22 -11.86 1.40 4.79
C ILE A 22 -11.73 2.43 5.91
N HIS A 23 -12.44 3.53 5.76
CA HIS A 23 -12.48 4.58 6.76
C HIS A 23 -13.94 4.95 7.01
N ASN A 24 -14.39 4.82 8.27
CA ASN A 24 -15.77 5.10 8.64
C ASN A 24 -16.75 4.38 7.72
N ASP A 25 -16.53 3.07 7.57
CA ASP A 25 -17.39 2.17 6.81
C ASP A 25 -17.45 2.47 5.31
N LYS A 26 -16.50 3.26 4.80
CA LYS A 26 -16.43 3.56 3.38
C LYS A 26 -15.11 3.10 2.82
N ILE A 27 -15.15 2.52 1.63
CA ILE A 27 -13.91 2.16 0.93
C ILE A 27 -13.28 3.42 0.37
N VAL A 28 -12.09 3.72 0.83
CA VAL A 28 -11.36 4.92 0.40
C VAL A 28 -10.15 4.60 -0.45
N VAL A 29 -9.69 3.35 -0.41
CA VAL A 29 -8.62 2.87 -1.27
C VAL A 29 -9.01 1.48 -1.75
N ASP A 30 -8.85 1.25 -3.04
CA ASP A 30 -8.98 -0.06 -3.65
C ASP A 30 -7.95 -0.08 -4.76
N GLU A 31 -6.74 -0.51 -4.42
CA GLU A 31 -5.59 -0.40 -5.31
C GLU A 31 -4.91 -1.75 -5.46
N PRO A 32 -4.32 -2.01 -6.62
CA PRO A 32 -3.53 -3.23 -6.78
C PRO A 32 -2.42 -3.31 -5.74
N SER A 33 -2.16 -4.51 -5.25
CA SER A 33 -1.13 -4.72 -4.23
C SER A 33 0.25 -4.75 -4.88
N TYR A 34 0.71 -3.59 -5.30
CA TYR A 34 2.02 -3.40 -5.92
C TYR A 34 2.73 -2.24 -5.27
N VAL A 35 4.04 -2.36 -5.20
CA VAL A 35 4.90 -1.26 -4.73
C VAL A 35 6.11 -1.19 -5.65
N ALA A 36 6.57 0.02 -5.92
CA ALA A 36 7.78 0.24 -6.69
C ALA A 36 8.79 0.94 -5.79
N LEU A 37 10.02 0.42 -5.77
CA LEU A 37 11.08 0.94 -4.94
C LEU A 37 12.24 1.38 -5.82
N ASP A 38 12.93 2.45 -5.38
CA ASP A 38 14.13 2.88 -6.10
C ASP A 38 15.33 2.04 -5.68
N SER A 39 16.50 2.36 -6.23
CA SER A 39 17.71 1.58 -5.99
C SER A 39 18.17 1.64 -4.53
N LYS A 40 17.67 2.61 -3.78
CA LYS A 40 18.00 2.74 -2.35
C LYS A 40 16.95 2.10 -1.46
N GLY A 41 15.95 1.47 -2.05
CA GLY A 41 14.90 0.83 -1.29
C GLY A 41 13.81 1.78 -0.82
N LYS A 42 13.80 3.00 -1.34
CA LYS A 42 12.77 3.97 -0.96
C LYS A 42 11.55 3.82 -1.85
N LEU A 43 10.41 4.19 -1.30
CA LEU A 43 9.15 4.11 -2.02
C LEU A 43 9.14 5.07 -3.20
N PHE A 44 8.85 4.55 -4.39
CA PHE A 44 8.73 5.32 -5.60
C PHE A 44 7.27 5.46 -6.03
N ALA A 45 6.50 4.36 -5.96
CA ALA A 45 5.10 4.37 -6.35
C ALA A 45 4.37 3.22 -5.68
N VAL A 46 3.06 3.33 -5.58
CA VAL A 46 2.22 2.28 -4.99
C VAL A 46 0.98 2.10 -5.85
N GLY A 47 0.33 0.95 -5.68
CA GLY A 47 -0.96 0.71 -6.29
C GLY A 47 -0.90 0.66 -7.80
N GLU A 48 -1.85 1.32 -8.43
CA GLU A 48 -1.99 1.29 -9.89
C GLU A 48 -0.73 1.81 -10.59
N GLN A 49 -0.13 2.86 -10.07
CA GLN A 49 1.08 3.41 -10.67
C GLN A 49 2.22 2.40 -10.67
N ALA A 50 2.39 1.70 -9.54
CA ALA A 50 3.42 0.68 -9.45
C ALA A 50 3.11 -0.50 -10.37
N LYS A 51 1.83 -0.89 -10.45
CA LYS A 51 1.44 -1.98 -11.32
C LYS A 51 1.73 -1.67 -12.79
N MET A 52 1.50 -0.44 -13.19
CA MET A 52 1.75 -0.02 -14.57
C MET A 52 3.24 -0.10 -14.92
N MET A 53 4.11 -0.03 -13.93
CA MET A 53 5.54 -0.14 -14.17
C MET A 53 6.02 -1.59 -14.22
N HIS A 54 5.20 -2.51 -13.73
CA HIS A 54 5.58 -3.92 -13.65
C HIS A 54 5.78 -4.50 -15.05
N GLY A 55 6.90 -5.21 -15.21
CA GLY A 55 7.23 -5.82 -16.49
C GLY A 55 7.81 -4.87 -17.51
N LYS A 56 7.88 -3.58 -17.19
CA LYS A 56 8.48 -2.59 -18.06
C LYS A 56 9.85 -2.21 -17.55
N GLU A 57 10.68 -1.73 -18.45
CA GLU A 57 12.05 -1.39 -18.10
C GLU A 57 12.11 0.01 -17.51
N HIS A 58 12.45 0.07 -16.22
CA HIS A 58 12.63 1.35 -15.53
C HIS A 58 13.95 1.26 -14.75
N PRO A 59 15.04 1.78 -15.30
CA PRO A 59 16.35 1.67 -14.65
C PRO A 59 16.30 2.19 -13.21
N GLY A 60 16.82 1.41 -12.29
CA GLY A 60 16.88 1.79 -10.89
C GLY A 60 15.56 1.62 -10.14
N ILE A 61 14.51 1.17 -10.81
CA ILE A 61 13.21 0.95 -10.16
C ILE A 61 12.85 -0.51 -10.28
N ARG A 62 12.39 -1.11 -9.19
CA ARG A 62 11.87 -2.47 -9.24
C ARG A 62 10.50 -2.51 -8.60
N THR A 63 9.63 -3.34 -9.17
CA THR A 63 8.29 -3.50 -8.65
C THR A 63 8.19 -4.81 -7.89
N ILE A 64 7.41 -4.79 -6.80
CA ILE A 64 7.27 -5.92 -5.91
C ILE A 64 5.78 -6.13 -5.64
N ARG A 65 5.38 -7.38 -5.60
CA ARG A 65 4.06 -7.78 -5.11
C ARG A 65 4.26 -8.30 -3.69
N PRO A 66 3.91 -7.52 -2.68
CA PRO A 66 4.22 -7.92 -1.30
C PRO A 66 3.50 -9.16 -0.81
N LEU A 67 2.34 -9.49 -1.41
CA LEU A 67 1.56 -10.64 -1.00
C LEU A 67 1.47 -11.66 -2.12
N ARG A 68 1.58 -12.94 -1.72
CA ARG A 68 1.41 -14.06 -2.64
C ARG A 68 0.56 -15.11 -1.95
N ASP A 69 -0.48 -15.56 -2.63
CA ASP A 69 -1.37 -16.61 -2.11
C ASP A 69 -1.91 -16.25 -0.72
N GLY A 70 -2.24 -14.98 -0.52
CA GLY A 70 -2.80 -14.53 0.74
C GLY A 70 -1.81 -14.38 1.88
N VAL A 71 -0.51 -14.51 1.60
CA VAL A 71 0.53 -14.44 2.62
C VAL A 71 1.46 -13.28 2.31
N ILE A 72 1.89 -12.57 3.36
CA ILE A 72 2.87 -11.51 3.18
C ILE A 72 4.23 -12.12 2.91
N ALA A 73 4.72 -11.94 1.68
CA ALA A 73 6.00 -12.47 1.26
C ALA A 73 7.15 -11.51 1.56
N ASP A 74 6.84 -10.22 1.67
CA ASP A 74 7.85 -9.19 1.92
C ASP A 74 7.24 -8.15 2.86
N PHE A 75 7.61 -8.22 4.13
CA PHE A 75 7.04 -7.34 5.15
C PHE A 75 7.41 -5.88 4.93
N ASN A 76 8.66 -5.61 4.56
CA ASN A 76 9.07 -4.23 4.32
C ASN A 76 8.31 -3.61 3.18
N ALA A 77 8.15 -4.36 2.10
CA ALA A 77 7.41 -3.86 0.95
C ALA A 77 5.93 -3.66 1.29
N ALA A 78 5.36 -4.59 2.07
CA ALA A 78 3.95 -4.46 2.47
C ALA A 78 3.75 -3.22 3.34
N GLU A 79 4.66 -2.97 4.28
CA GLU A 79 4.55 -1.80 5.13
C GLU A 79 4.67 -0.51 4.32
N LEU A 80 5.63 -0.45 3.42
CA LEU A 80 5.80 0.72 2.56
C LEU A 80 4.58 0.94 1.68
N MET A 81 3.98 -0.14 1.18
CA MET A 81 2.78 -0.04 0.37
C MET A 81 1.63 0.57 1.17
N ILE A 82 1.40 0.05 2.38
CA ILE A 82 0.32 0.55 3.21
C ILE A 82 0.53 2.02 3.54
N ARG A 83 1.75 2.38 3.95
CA ARG A 83 2.06 3.77 4.28
C ARG A 83 1.87 4.68 3.09
N GLY A 84 2.29 4.23 1.91
CA GLY A 84 2.13 5.00 0.69
C GLY A 84 0.68 5.20 0.31
N LEU A 85 -0.15 4.16 0.45
CA LEU A 85 -1.56 4.27 0.14
C LEU A 85 -2.28 5.19 1.13
N ILE A 86 -1.95 5.08 2.42
CA ILE A 86 -2.54 5.96 3.43
C ILE A 86 -2.15 7.41 3.17
N LYS A 87 -0.87 7.64 2.86
CA LYS A 87 -0.40 8.99 2.59
C LYS A 87 -1.09 9.59 1.37
N MET A 88 -1.30 8.78 0.35
CA MET A 88 -1.97 9.22 -0.86
C MET A 88 -3.38 9.71 -0.56
N VAL A 89 -4.11 8.95 0.26
CA VAL A 89 -5.48 9.30 0.62
C VAL A 89 -5.53 10.49 1.57
N SER A 90 -4.67 10.51 2.59
CA SER A 90 -4.68 11.60 3.56
C SER A 90 -4.28 12.92 2.93
N SER A 91 -3.36 12.89 1.98
CA SER A 91 -2.99 14.06 1.23
C SER A 91 -4.17 14.63 0.46
N LYS A 92 -5.02 13.76 -0.04
CA LYS A 92 -6.16 14.13 -0.86
C LYS A 92 -7.34 14.61 -0.03
N HIS A 93 -7.59 13.94 1.09
CA HIS A 93 -8.83 14.14 1.87
C HIS A 93 -8.59 14.74 3.25
N ARG A 94 -7.36 14.71 3.72
CA ARG A 94 -6.97 15.28 5.02
C ARG A 94 -7.69 14.65 6.19
N TRP A 95 -7.95 13.35 6.13
CA TRP A 95 -8.62 12.66 7.23
C TRP A 95 -7.64 12.16 8.29
N PHE A 96 -6.42 11.84 7.87
CA PHE A 96 -5.49 11.12 8.73
C PHE A 96 -4.56 12.08 9.42
N SER A 97 -4.33 11.81 10.69
CA SER A 97 -3.30 12.49 11.44
C SER A 97 -1.93 11.99 10.98
N PRO A 98 -0.91 12.87 10.96
CA PRO A 98 0.45 12.41 10.69
C PRO A 98 0.96 11.41 11.72
N SER A 99 0.34 11.34 12.88
CA SER A 99 0.73 10.41 13.94
C SER A 99 -0.03 9.08 13.86
N LEU A 100 -0.75 8.84 12.79
CA LEU A 100 -1.48 7.60 12.61
C LEU A 100 -0.55 6.40 12.70
N ARG A 101 -0.98 5.36 13.43
CA ARG A 101 -0.19 4.16 13.62
C ARG A 101 -0.91 2.96 13.05
N ILE A 102 -0.12 2.04 12.51
CA ILE A 102 -0.61 0.73 12.10
C ILE A 102 -0.41 -0.21 13.28
N VAL A 103 -1.48 -0.83 13.66
CA VAL A 103 -1.49 -1.71 14.84
C VAL A 103 -1.09 -3.13 14.47
#